data_2cfdaf5ddf665cabdbef214c8cf8e2f2
#
_entry.id   2cfdaf5ddf665cabdbef214c8cf8e2f2
#
_cell.length_a   1.000
_cell.length_b   1.000
_cell.length_c   1.000
_cell.angle_alpha   90.00
_cell.angle_beta   90.00
_cell.angle_gamma   90.00
#
_symmetry.space_group_name_H-M   'P 1'
#
loop_
_entity.id
_entity.type
_entity.pdbx_description
1 polymer ?
#
loop_
_entity_poly.entity_id
_entity_poly.type
_entity_poly.pdbx_seq_one_letter_code
_entity_poly.pdbx_strand_id
1 'polypeptide(L)'
;GISVSTSVMEFDYEGYKVNILDTPGHQDFAEDTFRTLTAVDSAIIVVDGAKGVETQTRKLMEVCRMRNTPVIVFVNKMDREGRDPFDLLDELEEELHIKVRPLSWPINIGAKFKGVYNIYENKLDLFKPDKQRVTEKVEVDIASPDLATHIGEQDAQQLRDDLELIDGVYPEFDVETYRSAEVAPVFFGSALNNFGVQELLNCFVKIAPSPRPTK
;
A
#
# COMPACT_ATOMS: atom_id res chain seq x y z
N GLY A 1 2.98 -16.29 -15.79
CA GLY A 1 2.02 -15.70 -16.68
C GLY A 1 0.84 -15.15 -15.91
N ILE A 2 0.69 -13.84 -15.87
CA ILE A 2 -0.43 -13.20 -15.22
C ILE A 2 -1.66 -13.44 -16.10
N SER A 3 -2.64 -14.14 -15.55
CA SER A 3 -3.93 -14.30 -16.21
C SER A 3 -4.59 -12.92 -16.33
N VAL A 4 -4.81 -12.46 -17.55
CA VAL A 4 -5.41 -11.14 -17.84
C VAL A 4 -6.90 -11.07 -17.48
N SER A 5 -7.49 -12.19 -17.08
CA SER A 5 -8.94 -12.33 -16.91
C SER A 5 -9.45 -12.17 -15.48
N THR A 6 -8.57 -12.05 -14.48
CA THR A 6 -9.00 -11.88 -13.08
C THR A 6 -8.35 -10.68 -12.44
N SER A 7 -9.17 -9.76 -11.97
CA SER A 7 -8.76 -8.63 -11.15
C SER A 7 -8.47 -9.01 -9.70
N VAL A 8 -8.60 -10.29 -9.35
CA VAL A 8 -8.34 -10.81 -8.00
C VAL A 8 -7.28 -11.89 -8.08
N MET A 9 -6.19 -11.73 -7.32
CA MET A 9 -5.19 -12.76 -7.13
C MET A 9 -5.25 -13.25 -5.69
N GLU A 10 -5.45 -14.55 -5.51
CA GLU A 10 -5.42 -15.20 -4.19
C GLU A 10 -4.12 -15.98 -4.04
N PHE A 11 -3.46 -15.83 -2.91
CA PHE A 11 -2.29 -16.64 -2.57
C PHE A 11 -2.19 -16.85 -1.05
N ASP A 12 -1.49 -17.91 -0.68
CA ASP A 12 -1.24 -18.21 0.73
C ASP A 12 0.09 -17.57 1.17
N TYR A 13 0.08 -16.86 2.28
CA TYR A 13 1.26 -16.27 2.89
C TYR A 13 1.23 -16.51 4.40
N GLU A 14 2.17 -17.29 4.91
CA GLU A 14 2.30 -17.63 6.34
C GLU A 14 0.98 -18.07 6.99
N GLY A 15 0.21 -18.90 6.28
CA GLY A 15 -1.08 -19.42 6.77
C GLY A 15 -2.27 -18.51 6.55
N TYR A 16 -2.08 -17.32 5.97
CA TYR A 16 -3.15 -16.39 5.62
C TYR A 16 -3.49 -16.48 4.14
N LYS A 17 -4.78 -16.41 3.83
CA LYS A 17 -5.22 -16.21 2.45
C LYS A 17 -5.22 -14.73 2.15
N VAL A 18 -4.33 -14.33 1.23
CA VAL A 18 -4.19 -12.94 0.81
C VAL A 18 -4.86 -12.75 -0.54
N ASN A 19 -5.76 -11.79 -0.63
CA ASN A 19 -6.43 -11.43 -1.87
C ASN A 19 -5.94 -10.06 -2.31
N ILE A 20 -5.31 -10.01 -3.47
CA ILE A 20 -4.88 -8.77 -4.10
C ILE A 20 -5.88 -8.41 -5.16
N LEU A 21 -6.48 -7.23 -5.02
CA LEU A 21 -7.46 -6.70 -5.94
C LEU A 21 -6.78 -5.69 -6.84
N ASP A 22 -6.33 -6.17 -8.00
CA ASP A 22 -5.77 -5.31 -9.03
C ASP A 22 -6.90 -4.75 -9.89
N THR A 23 -6.81 -3.49 -10.25
CA THR A 23 -7.83 -2.80 -11.03
C THR A 23 -7.31 -2.42 -12.42
N PRO A 24 -7.15 -3.37 -13.35
CA PRO A 24 -6.85 -3.01 -14.72
C PRO A 24 -8.04 -2.24 -15.32
N GLY A 25 -7.78 -1.08 -15.91
CA GLY A 25 -8.77 -0.05 -16.24
C GLY A 25 -9.83 -0.40 -17.28
N HIS A 26 -9.98 -1.64 -17.75
CA HIS A 26 -10.79 -1.96 -18.92
C HIS A 26 -11.74 -3.15 -18.79
N GLN A 27 -11.91 -3.73 -17.61
CA GLN A 27 -12.73 -4.94 -17.51
C GLN A 27 -13.88 -4.79 -16.53
N ASP A 28 -15.06 -5.18 -16.98
CA ASP A 28 -16.18 -5.42 -16.09
C ASP A 28 -15.85 -6.61 -15.18
N PHE A 29 -16.13 -6.47 -13.90
CA PHE A 29 -15.98 -7.57 -12.97
C PHE A 29 -16.97 -8.67 -13.30
N ALA A 30 -16.48 -9.88 -13.50
CA ALA A 30 -17.30 -11.05 -13.55
C ALA A 30 -17.93 -11.29 -12.16
N GLU A 31 -19.12 -11.90 -12.13
CA GLU A 31 -19.77 -12.29 -10.86
C GLU A 31 -18.85 -13.10 -9.95
N ASP A 32 -17.91 -13.86 -10.52
CA ASP A 32 -16.94 -14.66 -9.78
C ASP A 32 -16.03 -13.82 -8.91
N THR A 33 -15.70 -12.58 -9.32
CA THR A 33 -14.93 -11.64 -8.52
C THR A 33 -15.67 -11.27 -7.24
N PHE A 34 -16.95 -10.99 -7.34
CA PHE A 34 -17.80 -10.68 -6.18
C PHE A 34 -17.92 -11.87 -5.24
N ARG A 35 -18.03 -13.09 -5.77
CA ARG A 35 -18.08 -14.31 -4.97
C ARG A 35 -16.77 -14.58 -4.23
N THR A 36 -15.64 -14.37 -4.89
CA THR A 36 -14.31 -14.54 -4.27
C THR A 36 -14.14 -13.58 -3.11
N LEU A 37 -14.56 -12.32 -3.27
CA LEU A 37 -14.51 -11.32 -2.21
C LEU A 37 -15.42 -11.63 -1.02
N THR A 38 -16.43 -12.49 -1.20
CA THR A 38 -17.35 -12.84 -0.11
C THR A 38 -16.72 -13.71 0.98
N ALA A 39 -15.67 -14.43 0.63
CA ALA A 39 -15.01 -15.39 1.52
C ALA A 39 -13.76 -14.81 2.18
N VAL A 40 -13.49 -13.52 2.05
CA VAL A 40 -12.21 -12.91 2.39
C VAL A 40 -12.30 -12.16 3.71
N ASP A 41 -11.33 -12.39 4.61
CA ASP A 41 -11.22 -11.68 5.89
C ASP A 41 -10.51 -10.34 5.77
N SER A 42 -9.74 -10.12 4.71
CA SER A 42 -9.01 -8.87 4.40
C SER A 42 -8.75 -8.76 2.91
N ALA A 43 -8.62 -7.53 2.42
CA ALA A 43 -8.32 -7.26 1.02
C ALA A 43 -7.17 -6.25 0.88
N ILE A 44 -6.36 -6.42 -0.16
CA ILE A 44 -5.35 -5.45 -0.58
C ILE A 44 -5.80 -4.86 -1.90
N ILE A 45 -6.07 -3.56 -1.92
CA ILE A 45 -6.44 -2.84 -3.14
C ILE A 45 -5.20 -2.18 -3.72
N VAL A 46 -4.87 -2.50 -4.96
CA VAL A 46 -3.73 -1.92 -5.67
C VAL A 46 -4.19 -0.74 -6.50
N VAL A 47 -3.54 0.41 -6.32
CA VAL A 47 -3.84 1.66 -7.02
C VAL A 47 -2.59 2.10 -7.78
N ASP A 48 -2.76 2.50 -9.04
CA ASP A 48 -1.70 3.07 -9.86
C ASP A 48 -1.37 4.49 -9.41
N GLY A 49 -0.11 4.77 -9.09
CA GLY A 49 0.32 6.08 -8.58
C GLY A 49 0.19 7.23 -9.57
N ALA A 50 0.03 6.94 -10.87
CA ALA A 50 -0.20 7.94 -11.90
C ALA A 50 -1.69 8.15 -12.18
N LYS A 51 -2.45 7.05 -12.24
CA LYS A 51 -3.88 7.09 -12.58
C LYS A 51 -4.77 7.40 -11.38
N GLY A 52 -4.34 7.02 -10.17
CA GLY A 52 -5.15 7.19 -8.97
C GLY A 52 -6.34 6.24 -8.91
N VAL A 53 -7.44 6.71 -8.34
CA VAL A 53 -8.65 5.91 -8.17
C VAL A 53 -9.42 5.82 -9.49
N GLU A 54 -9.65 4.60 -9.94
CA GLU A 54 -10.40 4.31 -11.16
C GLU A 54 -11.79 3.76 -10.82
N THR A 55 -12.68 3.67 -11.81
CA THR A 55 -14.04 3.15 -11.62
C THR A 55 -14.04 1.77 -10.97
N GLN A 56 -13.14 0.89 -11.39
CA GLN A 56 -13.03 -0.45 -10.84
C GLN A 56 -12.58 -0.44 -9.37
N THR A 57 -11.70 0.48 -9.01
CA THR A 57 -11.26 0.67 -7.62
C THR A 57 -12.44 1.02 -6.72
N ARG A 58 -13.32 1.92 -7.17
CA ARG A 58 -14.53 2.30 -6.44
C ARG A 58 -15.47 1.12 -6.25
N LYS A 59 -15.68 0.31 -7.30
CA LYS A 59 -16.54 -0.87 -7.23
C LYS A 59 -16.01 -1.90 -6.23
N LEU A 60 -14.71 -2.16 -6.24
CA LEU A 60 -14.07 -3.08 -5.29
C LEU A 60 -14.22 -2.58 -3.85
N MET A 61 -13.99 -1.31 -3.63
CA MET A 61 -14.15 -0.71 -2.30
C MET A 61 -15.58 -0.78 -1.82
N GLU A 62 -16.55 -0.57 -2.70
CA GLU A 62 -17.96 -0.68 -2.35
C GLU A 62 -18.32 -2.09 -1.87
N VAL A 63 -17.83 -3.12 -2.55
CA VAL A 63 -18.02 -4.52 -2.13
C VAL A 63 -17.39 -4.78 -0.77
N CYS A 64 -16.16 -4.31 -0.56
CA CYS A 64 -15.47 -4.45 0.73
C CYS A 64 -16.25 -3.75 1.86
N ARG A 65 -16.79 -2.57 1.59
CA ARG A 65 -17.59 -1.81 2.56
C ARG A 65 -18.87 -2.53 2.94
N MET A 66 -19.58 -3.08 1.97
CA MET A 66 -20.82 -3.84 2.21
C MET A 66 -20.63 -5.03 3.13
N ARG A 67 -19.40 -5.56 3.17
CA ARG A 67 -19.05 -6.75 3.95
C ARG A 67 -18.23 -6.45 5.19
N ASN A 68 -17.94 -5.18 5.43
CA ASN A 68 -17.01 -4.73 6.48
C ASN A 68 -15.66 -5.45 6.39
N THR A 69 -15.17 -5.68 5.18
CA THR A 69 -13.85 -6.29 4.94
C THR A 69 -12.76 -5.25 5.19
N PRO A 70 -11.81 -5.51 6.10
CA PRO A 70 -10.66 -4.63 6.27
C PRO A 70 -9.84 -4.51 4.99
N VAL A 71 -9.39 -3.30 4.69
CA VAL A 71 -8.70 -2.98 3.44
C VAL A 71 -7.34 -2.36 3.73
N ILE A 72 -6.32 -2.84 3.02
CA ILE A 72 -5.02 -2.18 2.89
C ILE A 72 -4.90 -1.69 1.45
N VAL A 73 -4.39 -0.48 1.27
CA VAL A 73 -4.15 0.09 -0.06
C VAL A 73 -2.66 0.03 -0.37
N PHE A 74 -2.32 -0.45 -1.54
CA PHE A 74 -0.96 -0.42 -2.08
C PHE A 74 -0.92 0.50 -3.29
N VAL A 75 -0.17 1.60 -3.18
CA VAL A 75 0.05 2.54 -4.28
C VAL A 75 1.28 2.10 -5.06
N ASN A 76 1.05 1.63 -6.26
CA ASN A 76 2.02 0.98 -7.12
C ASN A 76 2.66 1.96 -8.13
N LYS A 77 3.77 1.56 -8.71
CA LYS A 77 4.48 2.26 -9.78
C LYS A 77 5.12 3.58 -9.35
N MET A 78 5.64 3.64 -8.13
CA MET A 78 6.30 4.84 -7.62
C MET A 78 7.61 5.17 -8.31
N ASP A 79 8.22 4.20 -9.00
CA ASP A 79 9.41 4.38 -9.85
C ASP A 79 9.11 5.03 -11.20
N ARG A 80 7.83 5.30 -11.49
CA ARG A 80 7.38 5.99 -12.69
C ARG A 80 6.83 7.37 -12.34
N GLU A 81 6.79 8.28 -13.30
CA GLU A 81 6.15 9.58 -13.12
C GLU A 81 4.70 9.39 -12.71
N GLY A 82 4.29 10.12 -11.69
CA GLY A 82 2.97 10.02 -11.13
C GLY A 82 2.59 11.26 -10.36
N ARG A 83 1.50 11.15 -9.64
CA ARG A 83 0.91 12.24 -8.88
C ARG A 83 1.57 12.36 -7.51
N ASP A 84 1.46 13.53 -6.91
CA ASP A 84 1.93 13.76 -5.55
C ASP A 84 1.29 12.78 -4.56
N PRO A 85 2.05 12.15 -3.66
CA PRO A 85 1.50 11.19 -2.71
C PRO A 85 0.40 11.74 -1.80
N PHE A 86 0.49 12.99 -1.36
CA PHE A 86 -0.57 13.60 -0.56
C PHE A 86 -1.85 13.78 -1.35
N ASP A 87 -1.76 14.17 -2.62
CA ASP A 87 -2.92 14.27 -3.50
C ASP A 87 -3.58 12.91 -3.71
N LEU A 88 -2.78 11.85 -3.82
CA LEU A 88 -3.29 10.48 -3.89
C LEU A 88 -4.03 10.07 -2.62
N LEU A 89 -3.51 10.43 -1.45
CA LEU A 89 -4.17 10.13 -0.18
C LEU A 89 -5.52 10.85 -0.08
N ASP A 90 -5.57 12.12 -0.47
CA ASP A 90 -6.82 12.91 -0.48
C ASP A 90 -7.85 12.28 -1.43
N GLU A 91 -7.42 11.85 -2.61
CA GLU A 91 -8.29 11.15 -3.55
C GLU A 91 -8.79 9.82 -3.01
N LEU A 92 -7.94 9.04 -2.37
CA LEU A 92 -8.35 7.78 -1.73
C LEU A 92 -9.45 8.01 -0.70
N GLU A 93 -9.29 8.99 0.18
CA GLU A 93 -10.30 9.31 1.20
C GLU A 93 -11.61 9.78 0.58
N GLU A 94 -11.53 10.69 -0.39
CA GLU A 94 -12.69 11.28 -1.04
C GLU A 94 -13.46 10.27 -1.90
N GLU A 95 -12.74 9.49 -2.71
CA GLU A 95 -13.35 8.58 -3.69
C GLU A 95 -13.72 7.21 -3.10
N LEU A 96 -12.98 6.73 -2.11
CA LEU A 96 -13.25 5.44 -1.48
C LEU A 96 -14.06 5.56 -0.19
N HIS A 97 -14.31 6.77 0.28
CA HIS A 97 -15.08 7.06 1.50
C HIS A 97 -14.57 6.30 2.73
N ILE A 98 -13.26 6.28 2.91
CA ILE A 98 -12.58 5.66 4.04
C ILE A 98 -11.43 6.55 4.51
N LYS A 99 -11.19 6.59 5.80
CA LYS A 99 -9.99 7.25 6.32
C LYS A 99 -8.77 6.43 6.00
N VAL A 100 -7.65 7.08 5.71
CA VAL A 100 -6.38 6.40 5.40
C VAL A 100 -5.31 6.76 6.43
N ARG A 101 -4.36 5.83 6.61
CA ARG A 101 -3.14 6.07 7.39
C ARG A 101 -1.95 5.53 6.62
N PRO A 102 -1.02 6.38 6.15
CA PRO A 102 0.21 5.87 5.54
C PRO A 102 1.06 5.11 6.57
N LEU A 103 1.48 3.91 6.20
CA LEU A 103 2.43 3.10 6.96
C LEU A 103 3.77 2.95 6.25
N SER A 104 3.89 3.39 5.01
CA SER A 104 5.15 3.66 4.34
C SER A 104 5.05 4.98 3.58
N TRP A 105 6.18 5.58 3.25
CA TRP A 105 6.21 6.84 2.54
C TRP A 105 7.29 6.83 1.46
N PRO A 106 6.99 7.26 0.23
CA PRO A 106 7.97 7.25 -0.85
C PRO A 106 8.99 8.37 -0.67
N ILE A 107 10.24 8.06 -1.00
CA ILE A 107 11.34 9.01 -1.06
C ILE A 107 11.51 9.41 -2.50
N ASN A 108 10.95 10.56 -2.86
CA ASN A 108 10.80 11.02 -4.22
C ASN A 108 9.92 10.08 -5.07
N ILE A 109 9.66 10.43 -6.31
CA ILE A 109 8.86 9.64 -7.25
C ILE A 109 9.48 9.68 -8.64
N GLY A 110 9.06 8.78 -9.52
CA GLY A 110 9.53 8.74 -10.91
C GLY A 110 10.98 8.34 -11.02
N ALA A 111 11.71 8.98 -11.89
CA ALA A 111 13.12 8.70 -12.14
C ALA A 111 14.02 8.99 -10.92
N LYS A 112 13.56 9.83 -10.02
CA LYS A 112 14.27 10.19 -8.78
C LYS A 112 13.87 9.35 -7.58
N PHE A 113 13.00 8.37 -7.77
CA PHE A 113 12.54 7.47 -6.70
C PHE A 113 13.73 6.73 -6.10
N LYS A 114 13.92 6.89 -4.78
CA LYS A 114 15.06 6.30 -4.05
C LYS A 114 14.66 5.15 -3.15
N GLY A 115 13.37 5.01 -2.88
CA GLY A 115 12.89 3.98 -1.99
C GLY A 115 11.69 4.43 -1.19
N VAL A 116 11.41 3.71 -0.10
CA VAL A 116 10.36 4.05 0.85
C VAL A 116 10.90 4.02 2.27
N TYR A 117 10.32 4.86 3.12
CA TYR A 117 10.50 4.75 4.55
C TYR A 117 9.31 3.97 5.12
N ASN A 118 9.61 2.85 5.79
CA ASN A 118 8.60 2.06 6.47
C ASN A 118 8.31 2.70 7.84
N ILE A 119 7.19 3.40 7.93
CA ILE A 119 6.77 4.11 9.16
C ILE A 119 6.43 3.10 10.26
N TYR A 120 5.84 1.96 9.88
CA TYR A 120 5.41 0.95 10.81
C TYR A 120 6.60 0.28 11.55
N GLU A 121 7.71 0.06 10.85
CA GLU A 121 8.91 -0.59 11.41
C GLU A 121 10.08 0.37 11.65
N ASN A 122 9.96 1.64 11.26
CA ASN A 122 11.03 2.64 11.33
C ASN A 122 12.29 2.22 10.57
N LYS A 123 12.12 1.75 9.34
CA LYS A 123 13.20 1.29 8.48
C LYS A 123 13.17 1.98 7.12
N LEU A 124 14.37 2.22 6.59
CA LEU A 124 14.56 2.76 5.26
C LEU A 124 14.79 1.61 4.28
N ASP A 125 13.96 1.51 3.23
CA ASP A 125 14.12 0.58 2.13
C ASP A 125 14.63 1.32 0.91
N LEU A 126 15.87 1.05 0.49
CA LEU A 126 16.49 1.70 -0.65
C LEU A 126 16.24 0.93 -1.94
N PHE A 127 15.79 1.66 -2.97
CA PHE A 127 15.54 1.13 -4.29
C PHE A 127 16.81 1.25 -5.15
N LYS A 128 17.25 0.12 -5.73
CA LYS A 128 18.43 0.06 -6.62
C LYS A 128 17.99 -0.55 -7.95
N PRO A 129 17.75 0.28 -8.99
CA PRO A 129 17.20 -0.21 -10.26
C PRO A 129 18.14 -1.12 -11.05
N ASP A 130 19.47 -1.00 -10.85
CA ASP A 130 20.47 -1.69 -11.68
C ASP A 130 20.94 -3.03 -11.12
N LYS A 131 20.49 -3.42 -9.96
CA LYS A 131 20.92 -4.67 -9.34
C LYS A 131 19.74 -5.54 -9.00
N GLN A 132 19.71 -6.66 -9.67
CA GLN A 132 18.75 -7.74 -9.50
C GLN A 132 18.20 -7.85 -8.06
N ARG A 133 17.04 -7.25 -7.81
CA ARG A 133 16.15 -7.52 -6.68
C ARG A 133 16.76 -7.41 -5.26
N VAL A 134 17.88 -6.74 -5.08
CA VAL A 134 18.44 -6.53 -3.75
C VAL A 134 17.97 -5.18 -3.23
N THR A 135 16.95 -5.22 -2.37
CA THR A 135 16.58 -4.07 -1.56
C THR A 135 17.52 -4.00 -0.37
N GLU A 136 18.12 -2.84 -0.16
CA GLU A 136 18.92 -2.59 1.04
C GLU A 136 17.99 -2.02 2.12
N LYS A 137 17.87 -2.75 3.22
CA LYS A 137 17.12 -2.29 4.39
C LYS A 137 18.09 -1.70 5.39
N VAL A 138 17.85 -0.47 5.78
CA VAL A 138 18.70 0.25 6.72
C VAL A 138 17.86 0.75 7.89
N GLU A 139 18.29 0.41 9.10
CA GLU A 139 17.72 1.00 10.31
C GLU A 139 18.37 2.37 10.52
N VAL A 140 17.57 3.42 10.32
CA VAL A 140 18.03 4.80 10.46
C VAL A 140 16.99 5.58 11.26
N ASP A 141 17.45 6.28 12.27
CA ASP A 141 16.62 7.25 12.97
C ASP A 141 16.37 8.45 12.04
N ILE A 142 15.12 8.82 11.86
CA ILE A 142 14.70 9.97 11.05
C ILE A 142 15.40 11.27 11.47
N ALA A 143 15.65 11.43 12.77
CA ALA A 143 16.33 12.61 13.30
C ALA A 143 17.84 12.57 13.12
N SER A 144 18.41 11.42 12.75
CA SER A 144 19.85 11.24 12.62
C SER A 144 20.40 11.89 11.34
N PRO A 145 21.60 12.49 11.38
CA PRO A 145 22.30 12.94 10.18
C PRO A 145 22.59 11.81 9.18
N ASP A 146 22.60 10.55 9.64
CA ASP A 146 22.82 9.37 8.79
C ASP A 146 21.76 9.21 7.70
N LEU A 147 20.57 9.73 7.91
CA LEU A 147 19.53 9.71 6.89
C LEU A 147 19.98 10.39 5.60
N ALA A 148 20.59 11.57 5.72
CA ALA A 148 21.10 12.32 4.57
C ALA A 148 22.24 11.59 3.87
N THR A 149 23.01 10.77 4.58
CA THR A 149 24.08 9.94 3.99
C THR A 149 23.50 8.92 3.01
N HIS A 150 22.31 8.40 3.28
CA HIS A 150 21.66 7.39 2.44
C HIS A 150 20.85 7.98 1.28
N ILE A 151 20.17 9.09 1.49
CA ILE A 151 19.21 9.63 0.51
C ILE A 151 19.50 11.07 0.07
N GLY A 152 20.52 11.71 0.63
CA GLY A 152 20.82 13.11 0.39
C GLY A 152 20.07 14.06 1.32
N GLU A 153 20.60 15.28 1.46
CA GLU A 153 20.05 16.25 2.42
C GLU A 153 18.67 16.75 2.02
N GLN A 154 18.43 16.99 0.73
CA GLN A 154 17.16 17.49 0.24
C GLN A 154 16.02 16.48 0.49
N ASP A 155 16.24 15.24 0.12
CA ASP A 155 15.24 14.18 0.31
C ASP A 155 15.08 13.81 1.78
N ALA A 156 16.16 13.88 2.58
CA ALA A 156 16.06 13.68 4.02
C ALA A 156 15.18 14.73 4.69
N GLN A 157 15.36 16.00 4.33
CA GLN A 157 14.55 17.08 4.88
C GLN A 157 13.09 16.96 4.41
N GLN A 158 12.88 16.65 3.14
CA GLN A 158 11.53 16.44 2.60
C GLN A 158 10.82 15.29 3.32
N LEU A 159 11.52 14.19 3.57
CA LEU A 159 10.97 13.05 4.30
C LEU A 159 10.56 13.43 5.72
N ARG A 160 11.42 14.17 6.44
CA ARG A 160 11.11 14.64 7.79
C ARG A 160 9.87 15.54 7.81
N ASP A 161 9.79 16.47 6.86
CA ASP A 161 8.66 17.39 6.76
C ASP A 161 7.36 16.62 6.45
N ASP A 162 7.43 15.66 5.52
CA ASP A 162 6.28 14.84 5.14
C ASP A 162 5.79 13.98 6.31
N LEU A 163 6.70 13.36 7.06
CA LEU A 163 6.34 12.54 8.21
C LEU A 163 5.72 13.36 9.34
N GLU A 164 6.21 14.56 9.57
CA GLU A 164 5.61 15.51 10.53
C GLU A 164 4.18 15.86 10.11
N LEU A 165 3.97 16.13 8.83
CA LEU A 165 2.65 16.43 8.30
C LEU A 165 1.70 15.23 8.43
N ILE A 166 2.17 14.03 8.15
CA ILE A 166 1.40 12.80 8.30
C ILE A 166 0.94 12.63 9.75
N ASP A 167 1.85 12.80 10.70
CA ASP A 167 1.53 12.66 12.13
C ASP A 167 0.53 13.70 12.61
N GLY A 168 0.52 14.90 12.00
CA GLY A 168 -0.41 15.96 12.35
C GLY A 168 -1.78 15.87 11.71
N VAL A 169 -1.88 15.26 10.54
CA VAL A 169 -3.10 15.26 9.71
C VAL A 169 -3.86 13.94 9.77
N TYR A 170 -3.14 12.82 9.77
CA TYR A 170 -3.76 11.50 9.71
C TYR A 170 -3.85 10.85 11.09
N PRO A 171 -4.87 10.02 11.34
CA PRO A 171 -4.99 9.33 12.62
C PRO A 171 -3.79 8.41 12.86
N GLU A 172 -3.38 8.29 14.11
CA GLU A 172 -2.38 7.30 14.50
C GLU A 172 -2.89 5.89 14.15
N PHE A 173 -1.99 5.02 13.67
CA PHE A 173 -2.38 3.67 13.29
C PHE A 173 -2.86 2.86 14.49
N ASP A 174 -4.05 2.28 14.35
CA ASP A 174 -4.67 1.42 15.35
C ASP A 174 -5.20 0.16 14.65
N VAL A 175 -4.79 -1.01 15.11
CA VAL A 175 -5.20 -2.30 14.56
C VAL A 175 -6.73 -2.48 14.62
N GLU A 176 -7.38 -2.00 15.68
CA GLU A 176 -8.83 -2.13 15.83
C GLU A 176 -9.60 -1.31 14.78
N THR A 177 -9.15 -0.10 14.47
CA THR A 177 -9.79 0.72 13.42
C THR A 177 -9.56 0.14 12.03
N TYR A 178 -8.44 -0.54 11.81
CA TYR A 178 -8.20 -1.31 10.59
C TYR A 178 -9.18 -2.50 10.50
N ARG A 179 -9.27 -3.30 11.56
CA ARG A 179 -10.12 -4.50 11.60
C ARG A 179 -11.61 -4.17 11.51
N SER A 180 -12.02 -3.01 11.98
CA SER A 180 -13.40 -2.53 11.86
C SER A 180 -13.71 -1.87 10.52
N ALA A 181 -12.74 -1.84 9.59
CA ALA A 181 -12.85 -1.22 8.27
C ALA A 181 -13.08 0.30 8.31
N GLU A 182 -12.67 0.97 9.36
CA GLU A 182 -12.76 2.44 9.50
C GLU A 182 -11.57 3.16 8.88
N VAL A 183 -10.38 2.57 8.99
CA VAL A 183 -9.12 3.15 8.49
C VAL A 183 -8.40 2.13 7.63
N ALA A 184 -7.96 2.55 6.45
CA ALA A 184 -7.15 1.75 5.55
C ALA A 184 -5.67 2.16 5.66
N PRO A 185 -4.77 1.26 6.08
CA PRO A 185 -3.34 1.49 5.94
C PRO A 185 -2.95 1.63 4.48
N VAL A 186 -2.00 2.53 4.18
CA VAL A 186 -1.52 2.76 2.82
C VAL A 186 -0.02 2.49 2.75
N PHE A 187 0.38 1.67 1.79
CA PHE A 187 1.77 1.39 1.45
C PHE A 187 2.08 1.86 0.04
N PHE A 188 3.33 2.22 -0.20
CA PHE A 188 3.83 2.67 -1.49
C PHE A 188 4.95 1.75 -1.97
N GLY A 189 5.04 1.53 -3.27
CA GLY A 189 6.13 0.73 -3.81
C GLY A 189 6.07 0.56 -5.33
N SER A 190 6.79 -0.44 -5.81
CA SER A 190 6.81 -0.85 -7.21
C SER A 190 6.76 -2.37 -7.29
N ALA A 191 5.60 -2.93 -7.58
CA ALA A 191 5.37 -4.37 -7.60
C ALA A 191 6.16 -5.06 -8.72
N LEU A 192 6.34 -4.40 -9.87
CA LEU A 192 7.13 -4.92 -10.98
C LEU A 192 8.59 -5.18 -10.56
N ASN A 193 9.14 -4.33 -9.70
CA ASN A 193 10.48 -4.47 -9.15
C ASN A 193 10.50 -5.21 -7.81
N ASN A 194 9.39 -5.78 -7.41
CA ASN A 194 9.20 -6.47 -6.12
C ASN A 194 9.60 -5.58 -4.92
N PHE A 195 9.34 -4.29 -5.03
CA PHE A 195 9.74 -3.29 -4.05
C PHE A 195 8.55 -2.79 -3.22
N GLY A 196 8.69 -2.79 -1.91
CA GLY A 196 7.64 -2.37 -0.97
C GLY A 196 6.61 -3.47 -0.68
N VAL A 197 6.58 -4.54 -1.46
CA VAL A 197 5.62 -5.64 -1.31
C VAL A 197 5.87 -6.44 -0.03
N GLN A 198 7.12 -6.72 0.28
CA GLN A 198 7.49 -7.49 1.47
C GLN A 198 7.08 -6.78 2.76
N GLU A 199 7.25 -5.46 2.82
CA GLU A 199 6.84 -4.63 3.95
C GLU A 199 5.33 -4.68 4.15
N LEU A 200 4.59 -4.59 3.06
CA LEU A 200 3.13 -4.74 3.07
C LEU A 200 2.72 -6.10 3.63
N LEU A 201 3.30 -7.18 3.11
CA LEU A 201 2.96 -8.53 3.53
C LEU A 201 3.34 -8.81 4.98
N ASN A 202 4.49 -8.32 5.43
CA ASN A 202 4.92 -8.45 6.82
C ASN A 202 3.96 -7.72 7.77
N CYS A 203 3.52 -6.54 7.42
CA CYS A 203 2.52 -5.82 8.18
C CYS A 203 1.17 -6.54 8.16
N PHE A 204 0.75 -7.00 6.99
CA PHE A 204 -0.50 -7.75 6.81
C PHE A 204 -0.60 -8.92 7.81
N VAL A 205 0.44 -9.73 7.91
CA VAL A 205 0.47 -10.89 8.82
C VAL A 205 0.28 -10.48 10.27
N LYS A 206 0.82 -9.32 10.66
CA LYS A 206 0.73 -8.83 12.04
C LYS A 206 -0.63 -8.23 12.39
N ILE A 207 -1.31 -7.61 11.42
CA ILE A 207 -2.54 -6.84 11.68
C ILE A 207 -3.81 -7.55 11.21
N ALA A 208 -3.73 -8.47 10.26
CA ALA A 208 -4.88 -9.17 9.73
C ALA A 208 -5.63 -9.93 10.83
N PRO A 209 -6.97 -9.95 10.77
CA PRO A 209 -7.74 -10.80 11.69
C PRO A 209 -7.38 -12.27 11.46
N SER A 210 -7.42 -13.06 12.52
CA SER A 210 -7.20 -14.50 12.42
C SER A 210 -8.19 -15.10 11.42
N PRO A 211 -7.74 -16.07 10.59
CA PRO A 211 -8.65 -16.72 9.65
C PRO A 211 -9.85 -17.31 10.40
N ARG A 212 -11.05 -17.01 9.92
CA ARG A 212 -12.26 -17.61 10.48
C ARG A 212 -12.25 -19.09 10.13
N PRO A 213 -12.56 -19.99 11.08
CA PRO A 213 -12.68 -21.39 10.73
C PRO A 213 -13.80 -21.53 9.70
N THR A 214 -13.49 -22.19 8.60
CA THR A 214 -14.50 -22.57 7.60
C THR A 214 -15.54 -23.46 8.27
N LYS A 215 -16.76 -22.99 8.31
CA LYS A 215 -17.89 -23.83 8.69
C LYS A 215 -18.23 -24.78 7.55
#